data_6c23b66c50406002ee03aa208313db80
#
_entry.id   6c23b66c50406002ee03aa208313db80
#
_cell.length_a   1.000
_cell.length_b   1.000
_cell.length_c   1.000
_cell.angle_alpha   90.00
_cell.angle_beta   90.00
_cell.angle_gamma   90.00
#
_symmetry.space_group_name_H-M   'P 1'
#
loop_
_entity.id
_entity.type
_entity.pdbx_description
1 polymer ?
#
loop_
_entity_poly.entity_id
_entity_poly.type
_entity_poly.pdbx_seq_one_letter_code
_entity_poly.pdbx_strand_id
1 'polypeptide(L)'
;MPALIVSVILNPGSARRLRAAPAPHRRLGALAAALALVFATAAATARADDKPEVTKAKLGFIALTDFAPLAIAKEKGLFAKYGMPDVEVLKQASWGATRDNLELGSGNGGIDGAHILTPMPYAMSLGLVTKGNKPCPMYILARLNYNNQAISIAAKYMESGVSKDASPFKPWIEAAKKKGAKPLTFAMTFPTGTHNMWIRYWLAAGGIDPDVDVATIVIPPPQMVANMRVGNMDAFCVGEPWNQQLINQRIGYTGIQTQEIWKDHPEKSLGMRKDWVDAHPNAAKAILKAIMEAQMWCDNPKNAEDMAKILGSKNWINCNIEDILPRLKGETNYGDGVRKPKSGEFMKFWRDHASFPYKSHDKWFLAELRRWGYFPAGVDYDKVIGEVNRADLWKACAKEIGQEAMIPASDSRGVETFFDGVTFDPADPEGYLAKLKIKNLDGKKGAKK
;
A
#
# COMPACT_ATOMS: atom_id res chain seq x y z
N MET A 1 48.07 26.41 33.66
CA MET A 1 49.49 25.94 33.75
C MET A 1 49.74 25.02 32.61
N PRO A 2 50.98 25.06 32.02
CA PRO A 2 51.19 25.88 30.83
C PRO A 2 51.52 25.04 29.57
N ALA A 3 51.50 25.77 28.46
CA ALA A 3 51.92 25.36 27.13
C ALA A 3 53.43 25.02 27.06
N LEU A 4 53.80 24.14 26.14
CA LEU A 4 55.17 24.05 25.63
C LEU A 4 55.15 24.14 24.10
N ILE A 5 55.69 25.29 23.68
CA ILE A 5 56.09 25.63 22.32
C ILE A 5 57.50 25.10 22.12
N VAL A 6 57.77 24.38 21.03
CA VAL A 6 59.12 24.13 20.56
C VAL A 6 59.26 24.66 19.14
N SER A 7 60.02 25.75 19.05
CA SER A 7 60.58 26.32 17.83
C SER A 7 61.80 25.52 17.39
N VAL A 8 61.96 25.21 16.12
CA VAL A 8 63.25 24.82 15.54
C VAL A 8 63.57 25.72 14.35
N ILE A 9 64.74 26.25 14.45
CA ILE A 9 65.45 27.29 13.72
C ILE A 9 65.85 26.81 12.32
N LEU A 10 65.68 27.72 11.37
CA LEU A 10 66.24 27.68 10.01
C LEU A 10 67.74 27.89 10.03
N ASN A 11 68.51 27.20 9.17
CA ASN A 11 69.80 27.63 8.74
C ASN A 11 69.96 27.44 7.22
N PRO A 12 70.45 28.45 6.48
CA PRO A 12 70.48 28.45 5.04
C PRO A 12 71.90 28.12 4.50
N GLY A 13 71.98 27.50 3.32
CA GLY A 13 73.25 27.53 2.55
C GLY A 13 73.50 26.33 1.66
N SER A 14 73.23 26.50 0.41
CA SER A 14 74.22 26.33 -0.69
C SER A 14 73.52 26.15 -2.05
N ALA A 15 73.68 27.11 -2.88
CA ALA A 15 73.28 27.08 -4.28
C ALA A 15 74.21 26.15 -5.08
N ARG A 16 73.56 25.20 -5.80
CA ARG A 16 74.20 24.59 -6.99
C ARG A 16 73.26 24.64 -8.17
N ARG A 17 73.67 25.44 -9.14
CA ARG A 17 73.07 25.50 -10.48
C ARG A 17 73.24 24.15 -11.16
N LEU A 18 72.16 23.55 -11.61
CA LEU A 18 72.23 22.53 -12.65
C LEU A 18 71.19 22.89 -13.78
N ARG A 19 71.73 22.70 -14.98
CA ARG A 19 71.17 23.14 -16.27
C ARG A 19 69.85 22.55 -16.59
N ALA A 20 69.02 23.34 -17.26
CA ALA A 20 67.77 22.97 -17.88
C ALA A 20 67.96 21.94 -19.00
N ALA A 21 67.12 20.89 -18.96
CA ALA A 21 66.84 20.02 -20.10
C ALA A 21 65.41 20.27 -20.61
N PRO A 22 65.16 20.16 -21.92
CA PRO A 22 63.93 20.65 -22.53
C PRO A 22 62.67 19.72 -22.25
N ALA A 23 61.56 20.33 -22.03
CA ALA A 23 60.26 19.67 -21.82
C ALA A 23 59.77 18.93 -23.09
N PRO A 24 59.15 17.77 -22.95
CA PRO A 24 58.32 17.18 -23.98
C PRO A 24 56.83 17.53 -23.74
N HIS A 25 56.44 18.69 -24.20
CA HIS A 25 55.03 18.98 -24.37
C HIS A 25 54.59 18.44 -25.74
N ARG A 26 53.73 17.43 -25.80
CA ARG A 26 52.74 17.16 -26.86
C ARG A 26 52.17 15.74 -26.95
N ARG A 27 52.00 15.00 -25.85
CA ARG A 27 51.27 13.71 -25.94
C ARG A 27 50.23 13.42 -24.84
N LEU A 28 49.96 14.33 -23.90
CA LEU A 28 48.89 14.12 -22.90
C LEU A 28 47.50 14.65 -23.32
N GLY A 29 47.41 15.51 -24.33
CA GLY A 29 46.15 16.05 -24.78
C GLY A 29 45.27 15.08 -25.58
N ALA A 30 45.88 14.09 -26.23
CA ALA A 30 45.14 13.15 -27.08
C ALA A 30 44.50 11.99 -26.30
N LEU A 31 45.06 11.59 -25.14
CA LEU A 31 44.48 10.54 -24.31
C LEU A 31 43.28 11.06 -23.47
N ALA A 32 43.34 12.31 -23.01
CA ALA A 32 42.22 12.90 -22.24
C ALA A 32 40.98 13.17 -23.13
N ALA A 33 41.19 13.55 -24.41
CA ALA A 33 40.11 13.74 -25.37
C ALA A 33 39.45 12.39 -25.79
N ALA A 34 40.25 11.32 -25.90
CA ALA A 34 39.73 10.00 -26.22
C ALA A 34 38.95 9.36 -25.06
N LEU A 35 39.38 9.57 -23.79
CA LEU A 35 38.58 9.12 -22.63
C LEU A 35 37.29 9.92 -22.45
N ALA A 36 37.27 11.23 -22.71
CA ALA A 36 36.05 12.03 -22.63
C ALA A 36 35.04 11.68 -23.72
N LEU A 37 35.50 11.26 -24.91
CA LEU A 37 34.60 10.78 -25.97
C LEU A 37 34.00 9.39 -25.65
N VAL A 38 34.76 8.50 -25.01
CA VAL A 38 34.27 7.18 -24.61
C VAL A 38 33.25 7.28 -23.46
N PHE A 39 33.38 8.24 -22.52
CA PHE A 39 32.37 8.50 -21.50
C PHE A 39 31.17 9.24 -22.04
N ALA A 40 31.30 10.08 -23.05
CA ALA A 40 30.15 10.76 -23.69
C ALA A 40 29.32 9.81 -24.58
N THR A 41 29.91 8.77 -25.15
CA THR A 41 29.18 7.76 -25.95
C THR A 41 28.54 6.68 -25.10
N ALA A 42 29.01 6.44 -23.87
CA ALA A 42 28.35 5.52 -22.93
C ALA A 42 27.06 6.12 -22.28
N ALA A 43 26.91 7.46 -22.33
CA ALA A 43 25.68 8.14 -21.82
C ALA A 43 24.59 8.34 -22.89
N ALA A 44 24.80 7.93 -24.14
CA ALA A 44 23.92 8.24 -25.26
C ALA A 44 23.32 7.01 -25.97
N THR A 45 23.32 5.84 -25.32
CA THR A 45 22.50 4.71 -25.80
C THR A 45 21.33 4.45 -24.85
N ALA A 46 20.53 5.49 -24.59
CA ALA A 46 19.11 5.24 -24.32
C ALA A 46 18.56 4.65 -25.63
N ARG A 47 18.35 3.34 -25.62
CA ARG A 47 17.80 2.63 -26.79
C ARG A 47 16.49 3.29 -27.18
N ALA A 48 16.28 3.50 -28.48
CA ALA A 48 15.01 3.97 -29.03
C ALA A 48 13.81 3.08 -28.62
N ASP A 49 14.09 1.87 -28.13
CA ASP A 49 13.13 0.88 -27.62
C ASP A 49 12.60 1.14 -26.21
N ASP A 50 13.13 2.11 -25.44
CA ASP A 50 12.73 2.35 -24.04
C ASP A 50 11.71 3.49 -23.89
N LYS A 51 11.27 4.12 -24.96
CA LYS A 51 10.24 5.17 -24.92
C LYS A 51 8.86 4.57 -24.67
N PRO A 52 8.02 5.23 -23.82
CA PRO A 52 6.62 4.85 -23.69
C PRO A 52 5.91 4.84 -25.05
N GLU A 53 5.11 3.82 -25.32
CA GLU A 53 4.32 3.66 -26.55
C GLU A 53 3.22 4.71 -26.65
N VAL A 54 2.77 5.22 -25.49
CA VAL A 54 1.79 6.27 -25.32
C VAL A 54 2.22 7.24 -24.24
N THR A 55 1.71 8.48 -24.28
CA THR A 55 2.02 9.52 -23.27
C THR A 55 0.94 9.64 -22.18
N LYS A 56 -0.19 8.97 -22.36
CA LYS A 56 -1.39 9.10 -21.53
C LYS A 56 -1.81 7.78 -20.91
N ALA A 57 -2.36 7.86 -19.70
CA ALA A 57 -3.09 6.80 -19.03
C ALA A 57 -4.07 7.43 -18.04
N LYS A 58 -5.14 6.71 -17.70
CA LYS A 58 -6.09 7.11 -16.66
C LYS A 58 -5.97 6.20 -15.46
N LEU A 59 -5.59 6.76 -14.31
CA LEU A 59 -5.42 6.05 -13.05
C LEU A 59 -6.49 6.50 -12.05
N GLY A 60 -7.26 5.54 -11.52
CA GLY A 60 -8.27 5.81 -10.50
C GLY A 60 -7.69 5.85 -9.08
N PHE A 61 -8.32 6.62 -8.18
CA PHE A 61 -8.01 6.58 -6.75
C PHE A 61 -9.27 6.79 -5.90
N ILE A 62 -9.25 6.29 -4.68
CA ILE A 62 -10.22 6.60 -3.64
C ILE A 62 -9.59 7.59 -2.66
N ALA A 63 -10.41 8.50 -2.11
CA ALA A 63 -9.99 9.52 -1.15
C ALA A 63 -9.56 8.90 0.20
N LEU A 64 -8.31 8.43 0.24
CA LEU A 64 -7.61 7.80 1.36
C LEU A 64 -6.16 8.26 1.33
N THR A 65 -5.45 8.30 2.46
CA THR A 65 -4.04 8.75 2.47
C THR A 65 -3.09 7.79 1.76
N ASP A 66 -3.46 6.53 1.62
CA ASP A 66 -2.63 5.49 1.00
C ASP A 66 -2.53 5.56 -0.54
N PHE A 67 -3.32 6.45 -1.19
CA PHE A 67 -3.10 6.77 -2.62
C PHE A 67 -2.00 7.82 -2.84
N ALA A 68 -1.37 8.34 -1.79
CA ALA A 68 -0.38 9.41 -1.86
C ALA A 68 0.65 9.26 -2.99
N PRO A 69 1.20 8.08 -3.29
CA PRO A 69 2.16 7.93 -4.39
C PRO A 69 1.62 8.40 -5.74
N LEU A 70 0.31 8.21 -6.03
CA LEU A 70 -0.29 8.66 -7.27
C LEU A 70 -0.41 10.20 -7.31
N ALA A 71 -0.88 10.80 -6.21
CA ALA A 71 -0.98 12.24 -6.08
C ALA A 71 0.40 12.91 -6.20
N ILE A 72 1.38 12.41 -5.47
CA ILE A 72 2.74 12.94 -5.47
C ILE A 72 3.41 12.78 -6.83
N ALA A 73 3.23 11.65 -7.51
CA ALA A 73 3.74 11.46 -8.86
C ALA A 73 3.15 12.50 -9.85
N LYS A 74 1.87 12.84 -9.70
CA LYS A 74 1.22 13.88 -10.52
C LYS A 74 1.71 15.27 -10.15
N GLU A 75 1.65 15.66 -8.88
CA GLU A 75 1.97 17.02 -8.40
C GLU A 75 3.47 17.36 -8.56
N LYS A 76 4.35 16.37 -8.45
CA LYS A 76 5.80 16.54 -8.63
C LYS A 76 6.26 16.33 -10.09
N GLY A 77 5.36 16.11 -11.03
CA GLY A 77 5.70 15.90 -12.44
C GLY A 77 6.47 14.63 -12.74
N LEU A 78 6.42 13.61 -11.84
CA LEU A 78 7.20 12.39 -12.02
C LEU A 78 6.73 11.55 -13.20
N PHE A 79 5.45 11.57 -13.51
CA PHE A 79 4.95 10.93 -14.73
C PHE A 79 5.59 11.55 -15.99
N ALA A 80 5.63 12.90 -16.07
CA ALA A 80 6.27 13.60 -17.16
C ALA A 80 7.78 13.33 -17.25
N LYS A 81 8.46 13.24 -16.10
CA LYS A 81 9.88 12.87 -16.00
C LYS A 81 10.18 11.54 -16.71
N TYR A 82 9.27 10.59 -16.61
CA TYR A 82 9.41 9.27 -17.25
C TYR A 82 8.69 9.16 -18.61
N GLY A 83 8.35 10.28 -19.24
CA GLY A 83 7.78 10.31 -20.60
C GLY A 83 6.26 10.12 -20.67
N MET A 84 5.54 10.25 -19.55
CA MET A 84 4.09 10.10 -19.45
C MET A 84 3.40 11.40 -18.97
N PRO A 85 3.56 12.56 -19.67
CA PRO A 85 3.04 13.85 -19.20
C PRO A 85 1.51 13.90 -19.08
N ASP A 86 0.80 13.10 -19.86
CA ASP A 86 -0.65 13.14 -20.02
C ASP A 86 -1.38 12.13 -19.09
N VAL A 87 -0.70 11.60 -18.05
CA VAL A 87 -1.36 10.75 -17.06
C VAL A 87 -2.37 11.58 -16.26
N GLU A 88 -3.60 11.09 -16.24
CA GLU A 88 -4.69 11.61 -15.42
C GLU A 88 -4.83 10.73 -14.15
N VAL A 89 -5.02 11.36 -12.98
CA VAL A 89 -5.30 10.68 -11.72
C VAL A 89 -6.70 11.10 -11.26
N LEU A 90 -7.67 10.17 -11.32
CA LEU A 90 -9.10 10.45 -11.29
C LEU A 90 -9.75 9.88 -10.05
N LYS A 91 -10.40 10.76 -9.25
CA LYS A 91 -11.14 10.35 -8.06
C LYS A 91 -12.31 9.45 -8.42
N GLN A 92 -12.40 8.32 -7.74
CA GLN A 92 -13.51 7.37 -7.84
C GLN A 92 -14.42 7.49 -6.61
N ALA A 93 -15.73 7.33 -6.81
CA ALA A 93 -16.72 7.49 -5.75
C ALA A 93 -16.71 6.32 -4.75
N SER A 94 -16.34 5.12 -5.21
CA SER A 94 -16.33 3.88 -4.42
C SER A 94 -15.45 2.81 -5.08
N TRP A 95 -15.15 1.73 -4.36
CA TRP A 95 -14.45 0.58 -4.94
C TRP A 95 -15.29 -0.14 -6.02
N GLY A 96 -16.64 -0.09 -5.90
CA GLY A 96 -17.52 -0.56 -6.96
C GLY A 96 -17.37 0.28 -8.24
N ALA A 97 -17.34 1.62 -8.12
CA ALA A 97 -17.10 2.50 -9.26
C ALA A 97 -15.69 2.29 -9.86
N THR A 98 -14.66 2.07 -9.01
CA THR A 98 -13.32 1.74 -9.49
C THR A 98 -13.32 0.47 -10.32
N ARG A 99 -13.98 -0.60 -9.83
CA ARG A 99 -14.16 -1.86 -10.58
C ARG A 99 -14.84 -1.63 -11.92
N ASP A 100 -15.99 -0.94 -11.92
CA ASP A 100 -16.77 -0.71 -13.13
C ASP A 100 -15.99 0.08 -14.18
N ASN A 101 -15.24 1.09 -13.76
CA ASN A 101 -14.40 1.89 -14.64
C ASN A 101 -13.16 1.12 -15.15
N LEU A 102 -12.61 0.19 -14.35
CA LEU A 102 -11.58 -0.75 -14.81
C LEU A 102 -12.14 -1.74 -15.84
N GLU A 103 -13.37 -2.24 -15.65
CA GLU A 103 -14.01 -3.12 -16.65
C GLU A 103 -14.21 -2.39 -17.98
N LEU A 104 -14.57 -1.11 -17.96
CA LEU A 104 -14.73 -0.30 -19.17
C LEU A 104 -13.38 -0.06 -19.89
N GLY A 105 -12.32 0.23 -19.14
CA GLY A 105 -11.05 0.72 -19.69
C GLY A 105 -11.13 2.14 -20.24
N SER A 106 -9.97 2.82 -20.34
CA SER A 106 -9.94 4.23 -20.76
C SER A 106 -10.46 4.48 -22.17
N GLY A 107 -10.33 3.51 -23.07
CA GLY A 107 -10.86 3.56 -24.43
C GLY A 107 -12.39 3.68 -24.50
N ASN A 108 -13.11 3.22 -23.46
CA ASN A 108 -14.56 3.26 -23.34
C ASN A 108 -15.04 4.22 -22.24
N GLY A 109 -14.23 5.20 -21.86
CA GLY A 109 -14.59 6.18 -20.83
C GLY A 109 -14.26 5.79 -19.39
N GLY A 110 -13.65 4.61 -19.17
CA GLY A 110 -13.17 4.14 -17.89
C GLY A 110 -11.71 4.51 -17.59
N ILE A 111 -11.01 3.63 -16.89
CA ILE A 111 -9.61 3.80 -16.44
C ILE A 111 -8.74 2.59 -16.81
N ASP A 112 -7.42 2.80 -16.90
CA ASP A 112 -6.43 1.76 -17.25
C ASP A 112 -5.82 1.09 -16.04
N GLY A 113 -5.82 1.77 -14.91
CA GLY A 113 -5.30 1.28 -13.65
C GLY A 113 -5.82 2.08 -12.47
N ALA A 114 -5.46 1.65 -11.27
CA ALA A 114 -5.90 2.33 -10.06
C ALA A 114 -4.99 2.02 -8.86
N HIS A 115 -5.00 2.94 -7.89
CA HIS A 115 -4.83 2.61 -6.48
C HIS A 115 -6.00 1.70 -6.10
N ILE A 116 -5.72 0.44 -5.74
CA ILE A 116 -6.74 -0.59 -5.58
C ILE A 116 -6.49 -1.46 -4.33
N LEU A 117 -7.56 -1.99 -3.75
CA LEU A 117 -7.49 -3.00 -2.69
C LEU A 117 -6.72 -4.25 -3.20
N THR A 118 -5.68 -4.66 -2.50
CA THR A 118 -4.77 -5.73 -2.98
C THR A 118 -5.47 -7.02 -3.46
N PRO A 119 -6.53 -7.55 -2.82
CA PRO A 119 -7.19 -8.75 -3.30
C PRO A 119 -8.08 -8.55 -4.54
N MET A 120 -8.45 -7.31 -4.84
CA MET A 120 -9.44 -7.00 -5.87
C MET A 120 -8.98 -7.36 -7.30
N PRO A 121 -7.73 -7.13 -7.72
CA PRO A 121 -7.23 -7.60 -9.02
C PRO A 121 -7.40 -9.10 -9.25
N TYR A 122 -7.22 -9.91 -8.22
CA TYR A 122 -7.45 -11.37 -8.29
C TYR A 122 -8.94 -11.69 -8.52
N ALA A 123 -9.80 -11.07 -7.73
CA ALA A 123 -11.24 -11.24 -7.85
C ALA A 123 -11.78 -10.79 -9.22
N MET A 124 -11.26 -9.70 -9.78
CA MET A 124 -11.59 -9.21 -11.12
C MET A 124 -11.06 -10.14 -12.20
N SER A 125 -9.81 -10.61 -12.09
CA SER A 125 -9.21 -11.51 -13.08
C SER A 125 -9.94 -12.86 -13.19
N LEU A 126 -10.56 -13.29 -12.10
CA LEU A 126 -11.36 -14.52 -12.06
C LEU A 126 -12.86 -14.30 -12.33
N GLY A 127 -13.29 -13.07 -12.55
CA GLY A 127 -14.70 -12.76 -12.79
C GLY A 127 -15.60 -12.83 -11.55
N LEU A 128 -15.04 -12.87 -10.33
CA LEU A 128 -15.82 -13.06 -9.09
C LEU A 128 -16.60 -11.83 -8.65
N VAL A 129 -16.20 -10.65 -9.12
CA VAL A 129 -16.80 -9.37 -8.72
C VAL A 129 -17.19 -8.50 -9.92
N THR A 130 -16.99 -8.98 -11.11
CA THR A 130 -17.22 -8.27 -12.37
C THR A 130 -18.63 -8.48 -12.89
N LYS A 131 -19.09 -7.60 -13.75
CA LYS A 131 -20.43 -7.68 -14.34
C LYS A 131 -20.58 -8.95 -15.19
N GLY A 132 -21.62 -9.73 -14.87
CA GLY A 132 -21.89 -10.99 -15.56
C GLY A 132 -20.81 -12.06 -15.35
N ASN A 133 -20.04 -11.96 -14.28
CA ASN A 133 -18.93 -12.87 -13.94
C ASN A 133 -17.90 -13.05 -15.06
N LYS A 134 -17.72 -12.01 -15.89
CA LYS A 134 -16.76 -12.03 -16.98
C LYS A 134 -15.38 -11.63 -16.44
N PRO A 135 -14.31 -12.43 -16.67
CA PRO A 135 -12.97 -12.07 -16.28
C PRO A 135 -12.55 -10.69 -16.82
N CYS A 136 -12.00 -9.85 -15.96
CA CYS A 136 -11.29 -8.64 -16.29
C CYS A 136 -9.84 -8.80 -15.82
N PRO A 137 -8.95 -9.33 -16.68
CA PRO A 137 -7.58 -9.63 -16.29
C PRO A 137 -6.83 -8.39 -15.84
N MET A 138 -6.19 -8.48 -14.69
CA MET A 138 -5.45 -7.40 -14.04
C MET A 138 -4.01 -7.82 -13.74
N TYR A 139 -3.12 -6.83 -13.66
CA TYR A 139 -1.80 -6.97 -13.08
C TYR A 139 -1.66 -6.15 -11.80
N ILE A 140 -0.89 -6.65 -10.85
CA ILE A 140 -0.38 -5.89 -9.71
C ILE A 140 1.08 -5.57 -9.99
N LEU A 141 1.39 -4.29 -10.18
CA LEU A 141 2.74 -3.82 -10.52
C LEU A 141 3.58 -3.48 -9.28
N ALA A 142 2.93 -3.01 -8.21
CA ALA A 142 3.57 -2.66 -6.93
C ALA A 142 2.56 -2.72 -5.79
N ARG A 143 3.05 -2.85 -4.54
CA ARG A 143 2.28 -2.38 -3.39
C ARG A 143 2.42 -0.86 -3.30
N LEU A 144 1.36 -0.19 -2.90
CA LEU A 144 1.42 1.25 -2.69
C LEU A 144 1.81 1.59 -1.25
N ASN A 145 1.41 0.76 -0.29
CA ASN A 145 1.74 0.98 1.12
C ASN A 145 1.64 -0.29 1.97
N TYR A 146 2.27 -0.22 3.15
CA TYR A 146 2.01 -1.06 4.31
C TYR A 146 1.27 -0.25 5.38
N ASN A 147 0.46 -0.96 6.22
CA ASN A 147 -0.17 -0.42 7.43
C ASN A 147 -1.24 0.67 7.20
N ASN A 148 -1.59 1.36 8.28
CA ASN A 148 -2.37 2.60 8.32
C ASN A 148 -3.85 2.47 7.94
N GLN A 149 -4.44 1.33 8.28
CA GLN A 149 -5.89 1.18 8.37
C GLN A 149 -6.27 1.03 9.84
N ALA A 150 -7.53 1.19 10.17
CA ALA A 150 -7.99 0.92 11.52
C ALA A 150 -9.44 0.40 11.55
N ILE A 151 -9.75 -0.29 12.64
CA ILE A 151 -11.13 -0.60 13.02
C ILE A 151 -11.55 0.44 14.05
N SER A 152 -12.49 1.27 13.67
CA SER A 152 -13.06 2.33 14.50
C SER A 152 -14.44 1.93 15.01
N ILE A 153 -14.74 2.34 16.24
CA ILE A 153 -15.88 1.89 17.04
C ILE A 153 -16.67 3.12 17.47
N ALA A 154 -18.00 3.04 17.45
CA ALA A 154 -18.89 4.11 17.89
C ALA A 154 -18.69 4.48 19.37
N ALA A 155 -18.78 5.78 19.70
CA ALA A 155 -18.53 6.30 21.04
C ALA A 155 -19.38 5.64 22.15
N LYS A 156 -20.58 5.16 21.82
CA LYS A 156 -21.46 4.47 22.78
C LYS A 156 -20.86 3.19 23.38
N TYR A 157 -19.77 2.65 22.77
CA TYR A 157 -19.07 1.48 23.26
C TYR A 157 -17.77 1.81 24.01
N MET A 158 -17.49 3.07 24.30
CA MET A 158 -16.21 3.50 24.90
C MET A 158 -15.95 2.81 26.26
N GLU A 159 -17.00 2.61 27.05
CA GLU A 159 -16.89 1.96 28.36
C GLU A 159 -17.02 0.42 28.31
N SER A 160 -17.23 -0.14 27.13
CA SER A 160 -17.45 -1.59 26.96
C SER A 160 -16.16 -2.42 27.08
N GLY A 161 -14.99 -1.78 27.00
CA GLY A 161 -13.69 -2.45 26.93
C GLY A 161 -13.31 -2.99 25.57
N VAL A 162 -14.16 -2.81 24.53
CA VAL A 162 -13.83 -3.20 23.17
C VAL A 162 -12.64 -2.41 22.67
N SER A 163 -11.59 -3.11 22.26
CA SER A 163 -10.34 -2.51 21.80
C SER A 163 -9.64 -3.47 20.83
N LYS A 164 -8.40 -3.85 21.11
CA LYS A 164 -7.68 -4.91 20.40
C LYS A 164 -8.44 -6.25 20.44
N ASP A 165 -9.10 -6.54 21.57
CA ASP A 165 -10.02 -7.67 21.70
C ASP A 165 -11.45 -7.25 21.32
N ALA A 166 -12.08 -7.99 20.43
CA ALA A 166 -13.47 -7.80 20.01
C ALA A 166 -14.48 -8.49 20.95
N SER A 167 -14.03 -9.42 21.80
CA SER A 167 -14.92 -10.26 22.63
C SER A 167 -15.88 -9.48 23.53
N PRO A 168 -15.56 -8.25 24.03
CA PRO A 168 -16.51 -7.46 24.80
C PRO A 168 -17.74 -6.98 24.02
N PHE A 169 -17.82 -7.18 22.71
CA PHE A 169 -19.06 -7.01 21.96
C PHE A 169 -20.11 -8.12 22.21
N LYS A 170 -19.69 -9.31 22.69
CA LYS A 170 -20.59 -10.46 22.88
C LYS A 170 -21.82 -10.14 23.74
N PRO A 171 -21.71 -9.49 24.90
CA PRO A 171 -22.90 -9.12 25.69
C PRO A 171 -23.89 -8.24 24.94
N TRP A 172 -23.38 -7.32 24.09
CA TRP A 172 -24.22 -6.43 23.27
C TRP A 172 -24.93 -7.21 22.15
N ILE A 173 -24.23 -8.15 21.51
CA ILE A 173 -24.78 -9.04 20.49
C ILE A 173 -25.89 -9.90 21.10
N GLU A 174 -25.65 -10.53 22.22
CA GLU A 174 -26.65 -11.36 22.92
C GLU A 174 -27.84 -10.55 23.41
N ALA A 175 -27.61 -9.33 23.87
CA ALA A 175 -28.72 -8.43 24.27
C ALA A 175 -29.58 -8.03 23.06
N ALA A 176 -28.96 -7.78 21.90
CA ALA A 176 -29.71 -7.50 20.67
C ALA A 176 -30.55 -8.72 20.23
N LYS A 177 -29.95 -9.92 20.21
CA LYS A 177 -30.65 -11.18 19.91
C LYS A 177 -31.82 -11.43 20.82
N LYS A 178 -31.66 -11.31 22.15
CA LYS A 178 -32.73 -11.51 23.14
C LYS A 178 -33.91 -10.54 22.97
N LYS A 179 -33.62 -9.31 22.53
CA LYS A 179 -34.66 -8.28 22.31
C LYS A 179 -35.28 -8.36 20.91
N GLY A 180 -34.87 -9.27 20.05
CA GLY A 180 -35.24 -9.27 18.63
C GLY A 180 -34.88 -7.97 17.90
N ALA A 181 -33.87 -7.26 18.38
CA ALA A 181 -33.39 -6.03 17.78
C ALA A 181 -32.53 -6.31 16.54
N LYS A 182 -32.25 -5.27 15.75
CA LYS A 182 -31.33 -5.38 14.63
C LYS A 182 -29.93 -5.80 15.15
N PRO A 183 -29.22 -6.71 14.43
CA PRO A 183 -27.86 -7.06 14.77
C PRO A 183 -26.94 -5.84 14.78
N LEU A 184 -25.88 -5.88 15.60
CA LEU A 184 -24.81 -4.89 15.50
C LEU A 184 -24.27 -4.86 14.07
N THR A 185 -24.03 -3.68 13.56
CA THR A 185 -23.66 -3.46 12.14
C THR A 185 -22.22 -3.02 12.02
N PHE A 186 -21.45 -3.75 11.21
CA PHE A 186 -20.04 -3.53 10.97
C PHE A 186 -19.82 -3.16 9.49
N ALA A 187 -19.22 -2.00 9.22
CA ALA A 187 -19.03 -1.54 7.86
C ALA A 187 -17.61 -1.84 7.36
N MET A 188 -17.54 -2.21 6.10
CA MET A 188 -16.31 -2.34 5.31
C MET A 188 -16.50 -1.64 3.97
N THR A 189 -15.47 -1.59 3.15
CA THR A 189 -15.49 -0.77 1.93
C THR A 189 -15.79 -1.55 0.65
N PHE A 190 -15.52 -2.85 0.65
CA PHE A 190 -15.77 -3.76 -0.48
C PHE A 190 -15.69 -5.22 -0.02
N PRO A 191 -16.57 -6.14 -0.50
CA PRO A 191 -16.63 -7.53 -0.02
C PRO A 191 -15.33 -8.31 -0.12
N THR A 192 -14.63 -8.25 -1.27
CA THR A 192 -13.33 -8.92 -1.47
C THR A 192 -12.15 -8.01 -1.13
N GLY A 193 -12.36 -6.93 -0.35
CA GLY A 193 -11.33 -5.95 -0.02
C GLY A 193 -10.63 -6.25 1.29
N THR A 194 -9.46 -5.62 1.47
CA THR A 194 -8.61 -5.73 2.67
C THR A 194 -9.36 -5.35 3.95
N HIS A 195 -10.14 -4.26 3.93
CA HIS A 195 -10.90 -3.82 5.10
C HIS A 195 -11.92 -4.86 5.59
N ASN A 196 -12.53 -5.63 4.68
CA ASN A 196 -13.40 -6.73 5.05
C ASN A 196 -12.62 -7.88 5.70
N MET A 197 -11.44 -8.19 5.16
CA MET A 197 -10.57 -9.22 5.76
C MET A 197 -10.12 -8.82 7.17
N TRP A 198 -9.73 -7.57 7.39
CA TRP A 198 -9.29 -7.09 8.70
C TRP A 198 -10.41 -7.15 9.74
N ILE A 199 -11.59 -6.62 9.44
CA ILE A 199 -12.69 -6.58 10.42
C ILE A 199 -13.23 -7.97 10.72
N ARG A 200 -13.29 -8.86 9.73
CA ARG A 200 -13.69 -10.26 9.91
C ARG A 200 -12.68 -11.04 10.74
N TYR A 201 -11.38 -10.85 10.46
CA TYR A 201 -10.32 -11.50 11.23
C TYR A 201 -10.38 -11.08 12.70
N TRP A 202 -10.48 -9.78 12.98
CA TRP A 202 -10.58 -9.24 14.33
C TRP A 202 -11.80 -9.74 15.08
N LEU A 203 -12.99 -9.76 14.48
CA LEU A 203 -14.21 -10.32 15.07
C LEU A 203 -14.05 -11.80 15.39
N ALA A 204 -13.52 -12.58 14.43
CA ALA A 204 -13.34 -14.02 14.58
C ALA A 204 -12.32 -14.36 15.68
N ALA A 205 -11.23 -13.59 15.81
CA ALA A 205 -10.25 -13.73 16.89
C ALA A 205 -10.92 -13.52 18.28
N GLY A 206 -11.88 -12.58 18.37
CA GLY A 206 -12.73 -12.37 19.56
C GLY A 206 -13.83 -13.42 19.74
N GLY A 207 -13.92 -14.43 18.85
CA GLY A 207 -14.94 -15.48 18.88
C GLY A 207 -16.33 -14.99 18.50
N ILE A 208 -16.41 -14.05 17.56
CA ILE A 208 -17.66 -13.53 16.97
C ILE A 208 -17.66 -13.93 15.49
N ASP A 209 -18.68 -14.67 15.05
CA ASP A 209 -18.83 -15.05 13.63
C ASP A 209 -19.46 -13.88 12.86
N PRO A 210 -18.71 -13.21 11.93
CA PRO A 210 -19.22 -12.05 11.22
C PRO A 210 -20.36 -12.35 10.23
N ASP A 211 -20.64 -13.61 9.94
CA ASP A 211 -21.76 -14.01 9.05
C ASP A 211 -23.01 -14.43 9.83
N VAL A 212 -22.89 -14.66 11.16
CA VAL A 212 -23.97 -15.19 12.01
C VAL A 212 -24.34 -14.23 13.12
N ASP A 213 -23.37 -13.59 13.75
CA ASP A 213 -23.55 -12.84 14.99
C ASP A 213 -23.84 -11.36 14.76
N VAL A 214 -23.45 -10.83 13.61
CA VAL A 214 -23.54 -9.40 13.28
C VAL A 214 -23.98 -9.19 11.83
N ALA A 215 -24.31 -7.96 11.47
CA ALA A 215 -24.55 -7.55 10.08
C ALA A 215 -23.33 -6.86 9.52
N THR A 216 -22.92 -7.19 8.29
CA THR A 216 -21.85 -6.48 7.57
C THR A 216 -22.43 -5.66 6.42
N ILE A 217 -21.99 -4.41 6.27
CA ILE A 217 -22.44 -3.50 5.22
C ILE A 217 -21.27 -2.87 4.47
N VAL A 218 -21.53 -2.46 3.22
CA VAL A 218 -20.55 -1.77 2.37
C VAL A 218 -20.81 -0.27 2.41
N ILE A 219 -19.83 0.51 2.85
CA ILE A 219 -19.89 1.98 2.86
C ILE A 219 -18.63 2.52 2.18
N PRO A 220 -18.75 3.46 1.21
CA PRO A 220 -17.59 4.14 0.63
C PRO A 220 -16.78 4.89 1.69
N PRO A 221 -15.43 4.90 1.61
CA PRO A 221 -14.58 5.53 2.61
C PRO A 221 -14.98 6.96 3.03
N PRO A 222 -15.25 7.90 2.11
CA PRO A 222 -15.63 9.27 2.49
C PRO A 222 -16.95 9.39 3.23
N GLN A 223 -17.76 8.33 3.25
CA GLN A 223 -19.07 8.33 3.90
C GLN A 223 -19.06 7.67 5.29
N MET A 224 -17.94 7.06 5.71
CA MET A 224 -17.84 6.30 6.97
C MET A 224 -18.22 7.13 8.19
N VAL A 225 -17.58 8.30 8.35
CA VAL A 225 -17.78 9.17 9.53
C VAL A 225 -19.22 9.68 9.61
N ALA A 226 -19.80 10.12 8.49
CA ALA A 226 -21.17 10.59 8.44
C ALA A 226 -22.20 9.48 8.81
N ASN A 227 -22.01 8.26 8.29
CA ASN A 227 -22.86 7.13 8.60
C ASN A 227 -22.74 6.68 10.07
N MET A 228 -21.52 6.72 10.64
CA MET A 228 -21.32 6.44 12.06
C MET A 228 -22.02 7.48 12.94
N ARG A 229 -21.93 8.77 12.56
CA ARG A 229 -22.58 9.87 13.31
C ARG A 229 -24.09 9.71 13.44
N VAL A 230 -24.75 9.23 12.39
CA VAL A 230 -26.21 9.02 12.40
C VAL A 230 -26.62 7.64 12.91
N GLY A 231 -25.67 6.82 13.39
CA GLY A 231 -25.94 5.53 14.02
C GLY A 231 -26.25 4.39 13.04
N ASN A 232 -25.88 4.51 11.77
CA ASN A 232 -26.10 3.45 10.78
C ASN A 232 -25.16 2.24 10.98
N MET A 233 -24.13 2.36 11.81
CA MET A 233 -23.20 1.29 12.11
C MET A 233 -22.61 1.41 13.51
N ASP A 234 -22.09 0.31 14.03
CA ASP A 234 -21.49 0.18 15.35
C ASP A 234 -19.95 0.23 15.31
N ALA A 235 -19.38 -0.27 14.22
CA ALA A 235 -17.95 -0.18 13.92
C ALA A 235 -17.72 -0.20 12.41
N PHE A 236 -16.52 0.20 12.02
CA PHE A 236 -16.07 0.07 10.62
C PHE A 236 -14.58 -0.19 10.51
N CYS A 237 -14.14 -0.77 9.39
CA CYS A 237 -12.74 -0.80 8.99
C CYS A 237 -12.55 0.02 7.72
N VAL A 238 -11.60 0.96 7.77
CA VAL A 238 -11.27 1.84 6.64
C VAL A 238 -9.84 2.38 6.76
N GLY A 239 -9.29 2.88 5.66
CA GLY A 239 -8.03 3.63 5.63
C GLY A 239 -8.16 5.05 6.19
N GLU A 240 -7.00 5.64 6.51
CA GLU A 240 -6.95 7.05 6.90
C GLU A 240 -7.28 7.97 5.70
N PRO A 241 -7.85 9.15 5.96
CA PRO A 241 -7.89 9.89 7.22
C PRO A 241 -9.17 9.68 8.04
N TRP A 242 -10.06 8.80 7.63
CA TRP A 242 -11.43 8.73 8.18
C TRP A 242 -11.48 8.28 9.64
N ASN A 243 -10.50 7.46 10.09
CA ASN A 243 -10.40 7.09 11.50
C ASN A 243 -9.95 8.27 12.37
N GLN A 244 -8.95 9.04 11.92
CA GLN A 244 -8.53 10.25 12.64
C GLN A 244 -9.65 11.30 12.66
N GLN A 245 -10.35 11.49 11.55
CA GLN A 245 -11.50 12.40 11.46
C GLN A 245 -12.62 12.02 12.45
N LEU A 246 -12.90 10.71 12.58
CA LEU A 246 -13.88 10.21 13.54
C LEU A 246 -13.52 10.64 14.98
N ILE A 247 -12.25 10.50 15.34
CA ILE A 247 -11.73 10.87 16.67
C ILE A 247 -11.81 12.39 16.87
N ASN A 248 -11.35 13.18 15.90
CA ASN A 248 -11.37 14.64 15.97
C ASN A 248 -12.81 15.18 16.14
N GLN A 249 -13.78 14.49 15.55
CA GLN A 249 -15.22 14.83 15.67
C GLN A 249 -15.91 14.19 16.87
N ARG A 250 -15.19 13.42 17.71
CA ARG A 250 -15.70 12.76 18.93
C ARG A 250 -16.89 11.82 18.66
N ILE A 251 -16.94 11.19 17.49
CA ILE A 251 -18.02 10.28 17.08
C ILE A 251 -17.71 8.84 17.51
N GLY A 252 -16.44 8.52 17.68
CA GLY A 252 -15.98 7.21 18.08
C GLY A 252 -14.48 7.21 18.39
N TYR A 253 -13.95 6.03 18.48
CA TYR A 253 -12.56 5.79 18.82
C TYR A 253 -11.97 4.64 17.98
N THR A 254 -10.64 4.58 17.86
CA THR A 254 -9.95 3.48 17.21
C THR A 254 -9.87 2.28 18.17
N GLY A 255 -10.51 1.17 17.85
CA GLY A 255 -10.39 -0.09 18.59
C GLY A 255 -9.02 -0.71 18.41
N ILE A 256 -8.61 -0.91 17.16
CA ILE A 256 -7.32 -1.49 16.81
C ILE A 256 -6.84 -0.92 15.48
N GLN A 257 -5.54 -0.68 15.36
CA GLN A 257 -4.90 -0.43 14.07
C GLN A 257 -4.55 -1.75 13.40
N THR A 258 -4.62 -1.82 12.08
CA THR A 258 -4.41 -3.07 11.36
C THR A 258 -2.98 -3.59 11.44
N GLN A 259 -1.98 -2.71 11.61
CA GLN A 259 -0.60 -3.14 11.93
C GLN A 259 -0.46 -3.80 13.31
N GLU A 260 -1.44 -3.62 14.19
CA GLU A 260 -1.51 -4.37 15.44
C GLU A 260 -2.09 -5.78 15.23
N ILE A 261 -2.84 -6.00 14.13
CA ILE A 261 -3.31 -7.33 13.70
C ILE A 261 -2.16 -8.09 13.05
N TRP A 262 -1.53 -7.45 12.07
CA TRP A 262 -0.40 -8.01 11.32
C TRP A 262 0.61 -6.90 11.03
N LYS A 263 1.77 -6.95 11.66
CA LYS A 263 2.82 -5.95 11.50
C LYS A 263 3.30 -5.88 10.06
N ASP A 264 3.38 -4.67 9.52
CA ASP A 264 3.83 -4.41 8.15
C ASP A 264 3.03 -5.19 7.10
N HIS A 265 1.71 -5.28 7.31
CA HIS A 265 0.83 -5.91 6.35
C HIS A 265 0.71 -5.08 5.07
N PRO A 266 0.59 -5.75 3.89
CA PRO A 266 0.32 -5.06 2.63
C PRO A 266 -1.12 -4.52 2.62
N GLU A 267 -1.32 -3.39 1.92
CA GLU A 267 -2.66 -2.81 1.90
C GLU A 267 -3.13 -2.50 0.48
N LYS A 268 -2.67 -1.42 -0.15
CA LYS A 268 -3.08 -1.07 -1.51
C LYS A 268 -2.03 -1.49 -2.53
N SER A 269 -2.50 -1.66 -3.75
CA SER A 269 -1.64 -1.96 -4.89
C SER A 269 -1.85 -0.97 -6.02
N LEU A 270 -0.83 -0.81 -6.86
CA LEU A 270 -0.98 -0.30 -8.21
C LEU A 270 -1.49 -1.45 -9.07
N GLY A 271 -2.81 -1.50 -9.27
CA GLY A 271 -3.45 -2.47 -10.16
C GLY A 271 -3.65 -1.86 -11.53
N MET A 272 -3.30 -2.58 -12.58
CA MET A 272 -3.48 -2.14 -13.96
C MET A 272 -4.17 -3.22 -14.78
N ARG A 273 -4.94 -2.82 -15.79
CA ARG A 273 -5.51 -3.75 -16.76
C ARG A 273 -4.39 -4.47 -17.52
N LYS A 274 -4.51 -5.80 -17.58
CA LYS A 274 -3.53 -6.65 -18.27
C LYS A 274 -3.38 -6.27 -19.74
N ASP A 275 -4.48 -6.08 -20.45
CA ASP A 275 -4.49 -5.73 -21.88
C ASP A 275 -3.79 -4.41 -22.15
N TRP A 276 -3.96 -3.39 -21.26
CA TRP A 276 -3.27 -2.11 -21.39
C TRP A 276 -1.76 -2.25 -21.18
N VAL A 277 -1.34 -2.99 -20.15
CA VAL A 277 0.09 -3.20 -19.82
C VAL A 277 0.78 -4.00 -20.92
N ASP A 278 0.13 -5.04 -21.45
CA ASP A 278 0.68 -5.87 -22.51
C ASP A 278 0.80 -5.10 -23.85
N ALA A 279 -0.13 -4.16 -24.12
CA ALA A 279 -0.06 -3.30 -25.28
C ALA A 279 0.95 -2.14 -25.14
N HIS A 280 1.28 -1.73 -23.91
CA HIS A 280 2.13 -0.57 -23.63
C HIS A 280 3.17 -0.87 -22.53
N PRO A 281 4.07 -1.84 -22.74
CA PRO A 281 4.99 -2.30 -21.69
C PRO A 281 5.96 -1.22 -21.21
N ASN A 282 6.44 -0.32 -22.08
CA ASN A 282 7.34 0.76 -21.68
C ASN A 282 6.58 1.86 -20.91
N ALA A 283 5.35 2.18 -21.33
CA ALA A 283 4.50 3.12 -20.60
C ALA A 283 4.15 2.58 -19.20
N ALA A 284 3.87 1.29 -19.08
CA ALA A 284 3.65 0.64 -17.79
C ALA A 284 4.88 0.72 -16.85
N LYS A 285 6.08 0.47 -17.38
CA LYS A 285 7.34 0.67 -16.65
C LYS A 285 7.55 2.15 -16.27
N ALA A 286 7.24 3.08 -17.17
CA ALA A 286 7.36 4.52 -16.92
C ALA A 286 6.45 4.95 -15.76
N ILE A 287 5.19 4.51 -15.75
CA ILE A 287 4.25 4.73 -14.64
C ILE A 287 4.79 4.11 -13.35
N LEU A 288 5.26 2.87 -13.39
CA LEU A 288 5.77 2.17 -12.21
C LEU A 288 7.00 2.88 -11.63
N LYS A 289 7.94 3.34 -12.46
CA LYS A 289 9.11 4.12 -12.02
C LYS A 289 8.71 5.45 -11.38
N ALA A 290 7.73 6.15 -11.94
CA ALA A 290 7.19 7.39 -11.36
C ALA A 290 6.55 7.14 -9.98
N ILE A 291 5.80 6.06 -9.83
CA ILE A 291 5.19 5.66 -8.55
C ILE A 291 6.26 5.26 -7.53
N MET A 292 7.28 4.48 -7.90
CA MET A 292 8.39 4.12 -7.01
C MET A 292 9.11 5.36 -6.49
N GLU A 293 9.41 6.34 -7.34
CA GLU A 293 10.05 7.59 -6.92
C GLU A 293 9.13 8.41 -6.01
N ALA A 294 7.83 8.45 -6.30
CA ALA A 294 6.85 9.06 -5.42
C ALA A 294 6.77 8.37 -4.06
N GLN A 295 6.86 7.04 -4.01
CA GLN A 295 6.89 6.29 -2.75
C GLN A 295 8.12 6.60 -1.90
N MET A 296 9.30 6.75 -2.52
CA MET A 296 10.51 7.20 -1.84
C MET A 296 10.33 8.61 -1.25
N TRP A 297 9.70 9.50 -2.01
CA TRP A 297 9.40 10.85 -1.53
C TRP A 297 8.40 10.82 -0.37
N CYS A 298 7.33 10.03 -0.46
CA CYS A 298 6.30 9.89 0.58
C CYS A 298 6.87 9.34 1.89
N ASP A 299 7.86 8.47 1.81
CA ASP A 299 8.48 7.83 2.98
C ASP A 299 9.49 8.71 3.72
N ASN A 300 9.86 9.85 3.14
CA ASN A 300 10.71 10.81 3.82
C ASN A 300 9.90 11.61 4.85
N PRO A 301 10.17 11.49 6.16
CA PRO A 301 9.39 12.17 7.19
C PRO A 301 9.41 13.70 7.10
N LYS A 302 10.42 14.28 6.45
CA LYS A 302 10.49 15.72 6.18
C LYS A 302 9.39 16.20 5.24
N ASN A 303 8.81 15.31 4.45
CA ASN A 303 7.77 15.63 3.49
C ASN A 303 6.34 15.45 4.05
N ALA A 304 6.19 15.00 5.31
CA ALA A 304 4.89 14.68 5.88
C ALA A 304 3.90 15.87 5.85
N GLU A 305 4.37 17.10 6.15
CA GLU A 305 3.52 18.29 6.12
C GLU A 305 3.12 18.69 4.70
N ASP A 306 4.06 18.66 3.75
CA ASP A 306 3.75 18.95 2.35
C ASP A 306 2.83 17.88 1.76
N MET A 307 3.05 16.60 2.08
CA MET A 307 2.16 15.51 1.71
C MET A 307 0.75 15.75 2.25
N ALA A 308 0.61 16.10 3.54
CA ALA A 308 -0.69 16.38 4.14
C ALA A 308 -1.41 17.55 3.47
N LYS A 309 -0.71 18.65 3.13
CA LYS A 309 -1.26 19.80 2.40
C LYS A 309 -1.75 19.39 1.00
N ILE A 310 -0.94 18.64 0.27
CA ILE A 310 -1.31 18.14 -1.07
C ILE A 310 -2.56 17.27 -0.95
N LEU A 311 -2.51 16.23 -0.13
CA LEU A 311 -3.61 15.26 0.01
C LEU A 311 -4.90 15.89 0.53
N GLY A 312 -4.81 16.83 1.48
CA GLY A 312 -5.97 17.52 2.06
C GLY A 312 -6.66 18.47 1.09
N SER A 313 -6.02 18.85 -0.01
CA SER A 313 -6.57 19.80 -0.98
C SER A 313 -7.87 19.28 -1.64
N LYS A 314 -8.66 20.24 -2.18
CA LYS A 314 -9.96 19.96 -2.84
C LYS A 314 -9.86 18.97 -4.01
N ASN A 315 -8.74 18.98 -4.71
CA ASN A 315 -8.53 18.11 -5.87
C ASN A 315 -8.35 16.63 -5.45
N TRP A 316 -7.88 16.40 -4.24
CA TRP A 316 -7.54 15.07 -3.75
C TRP A 316 -8.54 14.56 -2.71
N ILE A 317 -8.18 14.45 -1.44
CA ILE A 317 -9.08 13.91 -0.40
C ILE A 317 -10.19 14.90 -0.07
N ASN A 318 -9.85 16.20 0.00
CA ASN A 318 -10.73 17.28 0.45
C ASN A 318 -11.14 17.11 1.92
N CYS A 319 -10.14 17.11 2.81
CA CYS A 319 -10.33 17.07 4.26
C CYS A 319 -9.29 17.95 4.98
N ASN A 320 -9.48 18.19 6.26
CA ASN A 320 -8.57 18.99 7.06
C ASN A 320 -7.21 18.32 7.23
N ILE A 321 -6.16 19.12 7.31
CA ILE A 321 -4.79 18.62 7.51
C ILE A 321 -4.66 17.89 8.86
N GLU A 322 -5.37 18.33 9.87
CA GLU A 322 -5.42 17.72 11.20
C GLU A 322 -5.98 16.29 11.20
N ASP A 323 -6.76 15.93 10.18
CA ASP A 323 -7.25 14.57 9.99
C ASP A 323 -6.19 13.66 9.33
N ILE A 324 -5.19 14.25 8.64
CA ILE A 324 -4.17 13.52 7.86
C ILE A 324 -2.83 13.47 8.61
N LEU A 325 -2.33 14.62 9.03
CA LEU A 325 -0.94 14.82 9.43
C LEU A 325 -0.47 13.95 10.61
N PRO A 326 -1.25 13.76 11.70
CA PRO A 326 -0.80 12.95 12.82
C PRO A 326 -0.43 11.53 12.39
N ARG A 327 -1.26 10.88 11.60
CA ARG A 327 -1.00 9.52 11.12
C ARG A 327 0.20 9.44 10.17
N LEU A 328 0.43 10.46 9.33
CA LEU A 328 1.63 10.53 8.49
C LEU A 328 2.90 10.72 9.32
N LYS A 329 2.82 11.41 10.45
CA LYS A 329 3.91 11.54 11.43
C LYS A 329 4.07 10.31 12.33
N GLY A 330 3.30 9.27 12.11
CA GLY A 330 3.33 8.05 12.91
C GLY A 330 2.74 8.22 14.32
N GLU A 331 1.88 9.22 14.50
CA GLU A 331 1.20 9.47 15.76
C GLU A 331 -0.14 8.76 15.78
N THR A 332 -0.39 7.98 16.83
CA THR A 332 -1.66 7.30 17.05
C THR A 332 -2.29 7.77 18.35
N ASN A 333 -3.35 8.56 18.22
CA ASN A 333 -4.32 8.76 19.29
C ASN A 333 -5.48 7.80 19.05
N TYR A 334 -5.80 6.97 20.05
CA TYR A 334 -6.94 6.04 19.92
C TYR A 334 -8.28 6.72 20.14
N GLY A 335 -8.33 7.87 20.79
CA GLY A 335 -9.56 8.63 21.05
C GLY A 335 -10.46 8.06 22.16
N ASP A 336 -10.00 7.02 22.88
CA ASP A 336 -10.76 6.35 23.94
C ASP A 336 -10.54 6.94 25.36
N GLY A 337 -9.63 7.90 25.47
CA GLY A 337 -9.31 8.53 26.77
C GLY A 337 -8.53 7.65 27.74
N VAL A 338 -8.29 6.38 27.41
CA VAL A 338 -7.67 5.39 28.29
C VAL A 338 -6.26 5.03 27.82
N ARG A 339 -6.12 4.66 26.53
CA ARG A 339 -4.84 4.28 25.96
C ARG A 339 -3.98 5.50 25.67
N LYS A 340 -2.72 5.45 26.11
CA LYS A 340 -1.76 6.50 25.79
C LYS A 340 -1.54 6.56 24.28
N PRO A 341 -1.43 7.78 23.71
CA PRO A 341 -1.00 7.92 22.32
C PRO A 341 0.34 7.24 22.06
N LYS A 342 0.47 6.62 20.91
CA LYS A 342 1.72 5.99 20.44
C LYS A 342 2.39 6.84 19.39
N SER A 343 3.71 6.71 19.25
CA SER A 343 4.49 7.27 18.15
C SER A 343 5.30 6.16 17.47
N GLY A 344 5.68 6.39 16.21
CA GLY A 344 6.44 5.40 15.42
C GLY A 344 5.57 4.39 14.65
N GLU A 345 4.25 4.56 14.65
CA GLU A 345 3.30 3.70 13.94
C GLU A 345 3.05 4.23 12.51
N PHE A 346 4.02 4.05 11.64
CA PHE A 346 4.00 4.66 10.31
C PHE A 346 3.27 3.83 9.26
N MET A 347 2.57 4.53 8.36
CA MET A 347 2.36 4.04 7.01
C MET A 347 3.71 4.03 6.30
N LYS A 348 4.04 2.92 5.64
CA LYS A 348 5.27 2.76 4.88
C LYS A 348 4.93 2.70 3.40
N PHE A 349 5.67 3.46 2.60
CA PHE A 349 5.48 3.47 1.14
C PHE A 349 6.62 2.76 0.40
N TRP A 350 7.84 2.86 0.92
CA TRP A 350 9.05 2.35 0.27
C TRP A 350 9.94 1.52 1.20
N ARG A 351 10.29 2.07 2.40
CA ARG A 351 11.17 1.39 3.35
C ARG A 351 10.63 0.03 3.75
N ASP A 352 11.52 -0.85 4.18
CA ASP A 352 11.18 -2.23 4.59
C ASP A 352 10.49 -3.01 3.46
N HIS A 353 10.86 -2.73 2.22
CA HIS A 353 10.31 -3.33 1.00
C HIS A 353 8.80 -3.13 0.82
N ALA A 354 8.21 -2.05 1.38
CA ALA A 354 6.76 -1.82 1.36
C ALA A 354 6.16 -1.71 -0.05
N SER A 355 6.97 -1.31 -1.04
CA SER A 355 6.55 -1.24 -2.45
C SER A 355 6.60 -2.60 -3.16
N PHE A 356 7.40 -3.55 -2.66
CA PHE A 356 7.59 -4.83 -3.33
C PHE A 356 6.34 -5.72 -3.20
N PRO A 357 5.80 -6.28 -4.30
CA PRO A 357 4.61 -7.10 -4.26
C PRO A 357 4.94 -8.56 -3.89
N TYR A 358 5.21 -8.83 -2.60
CA TYR A 358 5.44 -10.20 -2.14
C TYR A 358 4.28 -11.13 -2.47
N LYS A 359 4.56 -12.25 -3.11
CA LYS A 359 3.58 -13.28 -3.47
C LYS A 359 3.00 -14.00 -2.24
N SER A 360 3.79 -14.12 -1.16
CA SER A 360 3.32 -14.69 0.10
C SER A 360 2.17 -13.89 0.72
N HIS A 361 2.18 -12.56 0.58
CA HIS A 361 1.09 -11.71 1.03
C HIS A 361 -0.21 -11.97 0.27
N ASP A 362 -0.12 -12.16 -1.04
CA ASP A 362 -1.27 -12.49 -1.87
C ASP A 362 -1.88 -13.82 -1.48
N LYS A 363 -1.04 -14.81 -1.17
CA LYS A 363 -1.47 -16.12 -0.71
C LYS A 363 -2.34 -16.05 0.54
N TRP A 364 -1.98 -15.20 1.51
CA TRP A 364 -2.78 -14.98 2.69
C TRP A 364 -4.15 -14.37 2.36
N PHE A 365 -4.18 -13.35 1.50
CA PHE A 365 -5.45 -12.76 1.09
C PHE A 365 -6.36 -13.76 0.36
N LEU A 366 -5.81 -14.58 -0.52
CA LEU A 366 -6.59 -15.60 -1.22
C LEU A 366 -7.11 -16.67 -0.26
N ALA A 367 -6.31 -17.08 0.74
CA ALA A 367 -6.74 -18.00 1.79
C ALA A 367 -7.87 -17.39 2.63
N GLU A 368 -7.76 -16.13 3.07
CA GLU A 368 -8.83 -15.45 3.81
C GLU A 368 -10.09 -15.24 2.94
N LEU A 369 -9.96 -14.87 1.69
CA LEU A 369 -11.10 -14.77 0.78
C LEU A 369 -11.81 -16.12 0.64
N ARG A 370 -11.07 -17.22 0.58
CA ARG A 370 -11.64 -18.58 0.57
C ARG A 370 -12.33 -18.91 1.89
N ARG A 371 -11.70 -18.59 3.03
CA ARG A 371 -12.28 -18.77 4.38
C ARG A 371 -13.68 -18.17 4.47
N TRP A 372 -13.87 -17.00 3.90
CA TRP A 372 -15.12 -16.24 3.96
C TRP A 372 -16.05 -16.49 2.77
N GLY A 373 -15.73 -17.45 1.89
CA GLY A 373 -16.57 -17.85 0.76
C GLY A 373 -16.56 -16.88 -0.43
N TYR A 374 -15.62 -15.92 -0.47
CA TYR A 374 -15.45 -15.00 -1.60
C TYR A 374 -14.57 -15.55 -2.71
N PHE A 375 -13.88 -16.64 -2.45
CA PHE A 375 -12.99 -17.31 -3.40
C PHE A 375 -13.33 -18.80 -3.48
N PRO A 376 -13.43 -19.40 -4.67
CA PRO A 376 -13.85 -20.79 -4.80
C PRO A 376 -12.80 -21.76 -4.25
N ALA A 377 -13.28 -22.90 -3.76
CA ALA A 377 -12.42 -24.01 -3.38
C ALA A 377 -11.71 -24.60 -4.62
N GLY A 378 -10.48 -25.11 -4.42
CA GLY A 378 -9.73 -25.80 -5.48
C GLY A 378 -9.02 -24.90 -6.47
N VAL A 379 -9.02 -23.57 -6.24
CA VAL A 379 -8.20 -22.65 -7.04
C VAL A 379 -6.74 -22.80 -6.64
N ASP A 380 -5.89 -22.98 -7.64
CA ASP A 380 -4.44 -22.99 -7.48
C ASP A 380 -3.95 -21.54 -7.22
N TYR A 381 -3.58 -21.25 -5.97
CA TYR A 381 -3.12 -19.92 -5.57
C TYR A 381 -1.85 -19.48 -6.31
N ASP A 382 -0.89 -20.41 -6.49
CA ASP A 382 0.40 -20.08 -7.12
C ASP A 382 0.22 -19.72 -8.59
N LYS A 383 -0.68 -20.45 -9.29
CA LYS A 383 -1.04 -20.14 -10.67
C LYS A 383 -1.67 -18.76 -10.78
N VAL A 384 -2.71 -18.49 -9.99
CA VAL A 384 -3.43 -17.19 -10.04
C VAL A 384 -2.53 -16.03 -9.65
N ILE A 385 -1.68 -16.21 -8.63
CA ILE A 385 -0.70 -15.21 -8.23
C ILE A 385 0.33 -14.99 -9.34
N GLY A 386 0.81 -16.06 -9.98
CA GLY A 386 1.75 -15.98 -11.10
C GLY A 386 1.20 -15.22 -12.31
N GLU A 387 -0.11 -15.28 -12.54
CA GLU A 387 -0.77 -14.58 -13.65
C GLU A 387 -1.02 -13.08 -13.36
N VAL A 388 -1.17 -12.68 -12.11
CA VAL A 388 -1.58 -11.33 -11.70
C VAL A 388 -0.43 -10.51 -11.12
N ASN A 389 0.44 -11.11 -10.31
CA ASN A 389 1.51 -10.42 -9.62
C ASN A 389 2.75 -10.28 -10.51
N ARG A 390 3.15 -9.03 -10.79
CA ARG A 390 4.27 -8.69 -11.68
C ARG A 390 5.50 -8.20 -10.90
N ALA A 391 5.91 -8.98 -9.89
CA ALA A 391 7.18 -8.74 -9.19
C ALA A 391 8.39 -8.70 -10.13
N ASP A 392 8.32 -9.35 -11.29
CA ASP A 392 9.32 -9.30 -12.36
C ASP A 392 9.49 -7.87 -12.92
N LEU A 393 8.37 -7.19 -13.25
CA LEU A 393 8.40 -5.80 -13.71
C LEU A 393 8.90 -4.86 -12.62
N TRP A 394 8.46 -5.07 -11.38
CA TRP A 394 8.94 -4.28 -10.25
C TRP A 394 10.46 -4.38 -10.11
N LYS A 395 11.03 -5.60 -10.14
CA LYS A 395 12.48 -5.84 -10.05
C LYS A 395 13.23 -5.19 -11.20
N ALA A 396 12.69 -5.25 -12.42
CA ALA A 396 13.29 -4.60 -13.59
C ALA A 396 13.34 -3.09 -13.40
N CYS A 397 12.21 -2.46 -13.02
CA CYS A 397 12.15 -1.02 -12.78
C CYS A 397 13.04 -0.58 -11.62
N ALA A 398 13.14 -1.34 -10.52
CA ALA A 398 14.03 -1.05 -9.41
C ALA A 398 15.50 -0.97 -9.85
N LYS A 399 15.94 -1.88 -10.72
CA LYS A 399 17.28 -1.84 -11.33
C LYS A 399 17.46 -0.61 -12.21
N GLU A 400 16.47 -0.31 -13.06
CA GLU A 400 16.55 0.84 -13.99
C GLU A 400 16.64 2.20 -13.27
N ILE A 401 16.13 2.30 -12.02
CA ILE A 401 16.21 3.53 -11.22
C ILE A 401 17.27 3.46 -10.12
N GLY A 402 18.18 2.48 -10.16
CA GLY A 402 19.30 2.35 -9.19
C GLY A 402 18.87 1.96 -7.78
N GLN A 403 17.79 1.17 -7.66
CA GLN A 403 17.24 0.71 -6.39
C GLN A 403 17.34 -0.81 -6.21
N GLU A 404 18.38 -1.44 -6.72
CA GLU A 404 18.63 -2.89 -6.61
C GLU A 404 18.67 -3.37 -5.17
N ALA A 405 19.18 -2.54 -4.26
CA ALA A 405 19.25 -2.87 -2.83
C ALA A 405 17.86 -3.10 -2.20
N MET A 406 16.80 -2.58 -2.83
CA MET A 406 15.42 -2.78 -2.39
C MET A 406 14.77 -4.04 -2.98
N ILE A 407 15.47 -4.80 -3.81
CA ILE A 407 14.98 -6.09 -4.31
C ILE A 407 15.19 -7.14 -3.20
N PRO A 408 14.12 -7.71 -2.64
CA PRO A 408 14.29 -8.74 -1.61
C PRO A 408 14.87 -10.03 -2.20
N ALA A 409 15.51 -10.83 -1.35
CA ALA A 409 16.11 -12.09 -1.76
C ALA A 409 15.09 -13.15 -2.22
N SER A 410 13.81 -12.98 -1.83
CA SER A 410 12.72 -13.91 -2.16
C SER A 410 11.42 -13.15 -2.45
N ASP A 411 10.55 -13.74 -3.27
CA ASP A 411 9.18 -13.27 -3.47
C ASP A 411 8.25 -13.64 -2.29
N SER A 412 8.78 -14.31 -1.27
CA SER A 412 8.08 -14.62 -0.02
C SER A 412 8.76 -13.91 1.14
N ARG A 413 7.96 -13.32 2.02
CA ARG A 413 8.43 -12.75 3.30
C ARG A 413 8.55 -13.82 4.40
N GLY A 414 8.14 -15.07 4.11
CA GLY A 414 8.17 -16.19 5.06
C GLY A 414 6.91 -16.30 5.90
N VAL A 415 7.07 -16.94 7.07
CA VAL A 415 5.98 -17.16 8.02
C VAL A 415 5.60 -15.85 8.70
N GLU A 416 4.31 -15.58 8.76
CA GLU A 416 3.73 -14.38 9.40
C GLU A 416 3.02 -14.77 10.68
N THR A 417 3.08 -13.89 11.68
CA THR A 417 2.41 -14.09 12.98
C THR A 417 1.43 -12.95 13.23
N PHE A 418 0.20 -13.30 13.58
CA PHE A 418 -0.86 -12.35 13.88
C PHE A 418 -0.98 -12.09 15.38
N PHE A 419 -1.73 -11.07 15.74
CA PHE A 419 -1.86 -10.58 17.13
C PHE A 419 -2.44 -11.59 18.12
N ASP A 420 -3.19 -12.57 17.63
CA ASP A 420 -3.81 -13.67 18.40
C ASP A 420 -2.93 -14.91 18.50
N GLY A 421 -1.68 -14.84 18.02
CA GLY A 421 -0.70 -15.93 18.02
C GLY A 421 -0.87 -16.93 16.88
N VAL A 422 -1.87 -16.75 16.00
CA VAL A 422 -2.01 -17.59 14.79
C VAL A 422 -0.86 -17.26 13.84
N THR A 423 -0.32 -18.29 13.19
CA THR A 423 0.74 -18.17 12.18
C THR A 423 0.23 -18.58 10.80
N PHE A 424 0.63 -17.83 9.80
CA PHE A 424 0.43 -18.16 8.39
C PHE A 424 1.75 -18.56 7.76
N ASP A 425 1.84 -19.78 7.31
CA ASP A 425 2.95 -20.27 6.47
C ASP A 425 2.49 -20.24 5.00
N PRO A 426 3.12 -19.46 4.11
CA PRO A 426 2.74 -19.43 2.70
C PRO A 426 3.02 -20.77 1.96
N ALA A 427 3.78 -21.69 2.56
CA ALA A 427 3.96 -23.04 2.04
C ALA A 427 2.78 -23.95 2.40
N ASP A 428 2.01 -23.64 3.44
CA ASP A 428 0.87 -24.45 3.92
C ASP A 428 -0.36 -23.58 4.24
N PRO A 429 -1.00 -22.96 3.24
CA PRO A 429 -2.23 -22.17 3.46
C PRO A 429 -3.39 -23.02 4.02
N GLU A 430 -3.45 -24.31 3.67
CA GLU A 430 -4.50 -25.20 4.18
C GLU A 430 -4.34 -25.49 5.67
N GLY A 431 -3.11 -25.71 6.13
CA GLY A 431 -2.82 -25.89 7.55
C GLY A 431 -3.10 -24.63 8.35
N TYR A 432 -2.96 -23.43 7.77
CA TYR A 432 -3.42 -22.18 8.37
C TYR A 432 -4.95 -22.17 8.53
N LEU A 433 -5.70 -22.44 7.45
CA LEU A 433 -7.16 -22.44 7.47
C LEU A 433 -7.75 -23.45 8.45
N ALA A 434 -7.10 -24.60 8.63
CA ALA A 434 -7.52 -25.63 9.57
C ALA A 434 -7.38 -25.26 11.05
N LYS A 435 -6.47 -24.30 11.39
CA LYS A 435 -6.21 -23.86 12.77
C LYS A 435 -7.16 -22.77 13.24
N LEU A 436 -7.94 -22.17 12.35
CA LEU A 436 -8.80 -21.04 12.67
C LEU A 436 -10.03 -21.46 13.45
N LYS A 437 -10.44 -20.68 14.48
CA LYS A 437 -11.56 -21.01 15.38
C LYS A 437 -12.92 -20.86 14.73
N ILE A 438 -13.09 -19.86 13.88
CA ILE A 438 -14.34 -19.55 13.20
C ILE A 438 -14.14 -19.73 11.71
N LYS A 439 -15.04 -20.48 11.06
CA LYS A 439 -14.96 -20.83 9.64
C LYS A 439 -13.60 -21.45 9.28
N ASN A 440 -13.16 -22.38 10.10
CA ASN A 440 -12.04 -23.23 9.74
C ASN A 440 -12.40 -24.07 8.52
N LEU A 441 -11.45 -24.22 7.61
CA LEU A 441 -11.58 -25.11 6.46
C LEU A 441 -10.57 -26.24 6.67
N ASP A 442 -11.03 -27.34 7.30
CA ASP A 442 -10.29 -28.58 7.25
C ASP A 442 -10.49 -29.16 5.84
N GLY A 443 -9.40 -29.53 5.16
CA GLY A 443 -9.41 -30.00 3.76
C GLY A 443 -10.26 -31.25 3.49
N LYS A 444 -11.10 -31.66 4.45
CA LYS A 444 -11.97 -32.85 4.39
C LYS A 444 -13.46 -32.54 4.31
N LYS A 445 -13.88 -31.28 4.52
CA LYS A 445 -15.29 -30.90 4.38
C LYS A 445 -15.42 -29.86 3.29
N GLY A 446 -15.68 -30.33 2.08
CA GLY A 446 -16.20 -29.46 1.03
C GLY A 446 -17.40 -28.67 1.58
N ALA A 447 -17.37 -27.36 1.39
CA ALA A 447 -18.42 -26.45 1.82
C ALA A 447 -19.80 -27.03 1.45
N LYS A 448 -20.51 -27.51 2.41
CA LYS A 448 -21.99 -27.59 2.30
C LYS A 448 -22.49 -26.18 2.55
N LYS A 449 -23.15 -25.65 1.52
CA LYS A 449 -23.86 -24.40 1.28
C LYS A 449 -24.12 -23.49 2.47
#